data_da65d258cf83abddc3f69cd3a65199dc
#
_entry.id   da65d258cf83abddc3f69cd3a65199dc
#
_cell.length_a   1.000
_cell.length_b   1.000
_cell.length_c   1.000
_cell.angle_alpha   90.00
_cell.angle_beta   90.00
_cell.angle_gamma   90.00
#
_symmetry.space_group_name_H-M   'P 1'
#
loop_
_entity.id
_entity.type
_entity.pdbx_description
1 polymer ?
#
loop_
_entity_poly.entity_id
_entity_poly.type
_entity_poly.pdbx_seq_one_letter_code
_entity_poly.pdbx_strand_id
1 'polypeptide(L)'
;IGFIGHALIDLSWGGIPWWSWVITSAFVGIVVGLFTQKLHVEEGNFNKKKVGVFALANVIANLIGWIVVAPVLDILIYAEPAKKVFAQGVFAGISNSITAVVVGGLLVLAYTKTIAKKGSLDKE
;
A
#
# COMPACT_ATOMS: atom_id res chain seq x y z
N ILE A 1 7.28 -0.42 6.59
CA ILE A 1 7.23 -1.82 6.10
C ILE A 1 7.46 -1.84 4.60
N GLY A 2 6.72 -1.07 3.77
CA GLY A 2 6.83 -1.08 2.31
C GLY A 2 8.24 -0.82 1.77
N PHE A 3 8.96 0.14 2.33
CA PHE A 3 10.36 0.41 1.97
C PHE A 3 11.26 -0.82 2.14
N ILE A 4 11.25 -1.39 3.34
CA ILE A 4 12.11 -2.56 3.66
C ILE A 4 11.69 -3.77 2.84
N GLY A 5 10.39 -4.05 2.73
CA GLY A 5 9.89 -5.19 1.96
C GLY A 5 10.29 -5.12 0.49
N HIS A 6 10.14 -3.96 -0.15
CA HIS A 6 10.52 -3.78 -1.56
C HIS A 6 12.03 -3.91 -1.75
N ALA A 7 12.84 -3.27 -0.90
CA ALA A 7 14.29 -3.39 -0.97
C ALA A 7 14.77 -4.84 -0.81
N LEU A 8 14.16 -5.61 0.09
CA LEU A 8 14.50 -7.02 0.29
C LEU A 8 14.10 -7.90 -0.91
N ILE A 9 12.97 -7.62 -1.55
CA ILE A 9 12.57 -8.34 -2.77
C ILE A 9 13.57 -8.08 -3.89
N ASP A 10 13.92 -6.83 -4.15
CA ASP A 10 14.90 -6.48 -5.19
C ASP A 10 16.25 -7.16 -4.93
N LEU A 11 16.74 -7.14 -3.68
CA LEU A 11 17.96 -7.84 -3.28
C LEU A 11 17.86 -9.35 -3.47
N SER A 12 16.69 -9.95 -3.20
CA SER A 12 16.49 -11.41 -3.33
C SER A 12 16.54 -11.89 -4.77
N TRP A 13 16.29 -11.02 -5.73
CA TRP A 13 16.41 -11.31 -7.16
C TRP A 13 17.83 -11.07 -7.71
N GLY A 14 18.79 -10.77 -6.82
CA GLY A 14 20.20 -10.64 -7.16
C GLY A 14 20.57 -9.29 -7.74
N GLY A 15 19.73 -8.28 -7.60
CA GLY A 15 19.94 -6.92 -8.09
C GLY A 15 20.27 -5.92 -6.99
N ILE A 16 20.63 -4.71 -7.42
CA ILE A 16 20.64 -3.54 -6.55
C ILE A 16 19.20 -3.01 -6.47
N PRO A 17 18.72 -2.61 -5.27
CA PRO A 17 17.36 -2.08 -5.15
C PRO A 17 17.10 -0.92 -6.09
N TRP A 18 15.95 -0.91 -6.75
CA TRP A 18 15.53 0.18 -7.60
C TRP A 18 14.92 1.28 -6.73
N TRP A 19 15.77 2.20 -6.28
CA TRP A 19 15.45 3.14 -5.19
C TRP A 19 14.21 4.00 -5.44
N SER A 20 13.94 4.39 -6.69
CA SER A 20 12.72 5.12 -7.05
C SER A 20 11.45 4.35 -6.66
N TRP A 21 11.42 3.06 -6.91
CA TRP A 21 10.29 2.18 -6.61
C TRP A 21 10.23 1.82 -5.12
N VAL A 22 11.38 1.62 -4.49
CA VAL A 22 11.49 1.42 -3.03
C VAL A 22 10.95 2.63 -2.27
N ILE A 23 11.34 3.85 -2.66
CA ILE A 23 10.84 5.11 -2.09
C ILE A 23 9.34 5.25 -2.33
N THR A 24 8.87 4.93 -3.54
CA THR A 24 7.44 4.94 -3.87
C THR A 24 6.64 4.00 -2.99
N SER A 25 7.16 2.81 -2.70
CA SER A 25 6.52 1.86 -1.77
C SER A 25 6.41 2.42 -0.35
N ALA A 26 7.42 3.18 0.10
CA ALA A 26 7.35 3.90 1.37
C ALA A 26 6.27 4.98 1.34
N PHE A 27 6.21 5.78 0.28
CA PHE A 27 5.20 6.82 0.08
C PHE A 27 3.78 6.25 0.14
N VAL A 28 3.50 5.22 -0.65
CA VAL A 28 2.18 4.55 -0.65
C VAL A 28 1.84 4.02 0.75
N GLY A 29 2.79 3.36 1.42
CA GLY A 29 2.60 2.82 2.77
C GLY A 29 2.31 3.91 3.81
N ILE A 30 2.96 5.07 3.73
CA ILE A 30 2.72 6.21 4.62
C ILE A 30 1.32 6.79 4.38
N VAL A 31 0.97 7.05 3.11
CA VAL A 31 -0.34 7.62 2.77
C VAL A 31 -1.47 6.71 3.25
N VAL A 32 -1.42 5.42 2.91
CA VAL A 32 -2.42 4.44 3.35
C VAL A 32 -2.44 4.33 4.88
N GLY A 33 -1.28 4.29 5.54
CA GLY A 33 -1.17 4.23 6.99
C GLY A 33 -1.85 5.39 7.70
N LEU A 34 -1.64 6.62 7.22
CA LEU A 34 -2.28 7.82 7.77
C LEU A 34 -3.82 7.81 7.62
N PHE A 35 -4.32 7.26 6.50
CA PHE A 35 -5.76 7.09 6.32
C PHE A 35 -6.35 5.99 7.20
N THR A 36 -5.66 4.86 7.32
CA THR A 36 -6.14 3.72 8.11
C THR A 36 -6.17 4.01 9.61
N GLN A 37 -5.28 4.86 10.13
CA GLN A 37 -5.36 5.33 11.51
C GLN A 37 -6.72 5.95 11.84
N LYS A 38 -7.30 6.72 10.90
CA LYS A 38 -8.61 7.35 11.06
C LYS A 38 -9.78 6.35 11.02
N LEU A 39 -9.53 5.13 10.59
CA LEU A 39 -10.56 4.08 10.51
C LEU A 39 -10.71 3.30 11.83
N HIS A 40 -9.79 3.48 12.78
CA HIS A 40 -9.79 2.79 14.07
C HIS A 40 -10.01 1.28 13.91
N VAL A 41 -9.21 0.67 13.03
CA VAL A 41 -9.30 -0.77 12.69
C VAL A 41 -8.98 -1.63 13.92
N GLU A 42 -8.12 -1.13 14.80
CA GLU A 42 -7.71 -1.74 16.06
C GLU A 42 -8.85 -1.91 17.06
N GLU A 43 -9.96 -1.20 16.89
CA GLU A 43 -11.16 -1.33 17.74
C GLU A 43 -12.08 -2.48 17.32
N GLY A 44 -11.69 -3.26 16.29
CA GLY A 44 -12.47 -4.39 15.79
C GLY A 44 -13.74 -4.02 15.03
N ASN A 45 -13.95 -2.72 14.75
CA ASN A 45 -15.12 -2.23 14.03
C ASN A 45 -14.74 -1.79 12.61
N PHE A 46 -14.86 -2.70 11.64
CA PHE A 46 -14.58 -2.44 10.24
C PHE A 46 -15.82 -2.72 9.38
N ASN A 47 -16.73 -1.76 9.36
CA ASN A 47 -18.00 -1.84 8.64
C ASN A 47 -17.84 -1.52 7.13
N LYS A 48 -18.90 -1.72 6.35
CA LYS A 48 -18.92 -1.48 4.89
C LYS A 48 -18.43 -0.10 4.47
N LYS A 49 -18.75 0.95 5.24
CA LYS A 49 -18.29 2.32 4.98
C LYS A 49 -16.77 2.44 5.13
N LYS A 50 -16.23 1.86 6.20
CA LYS A 50 -14.77 1.83 6.45
C LYS A 50 -14.04 1.01 5.37
N VAL A 51 -14.62 -0.09 4.91
CA VAL A 51 -14.08 -0.86 3.76
C VAL A 51 -13.99 0.02 2.51
N GLY A 52 -15.03 0.78 2.21
CA GLY A 52 -15.05 1.70 1.06
C GLY A 52 -13.98 2.79 1.17
N VAL A 53 -13.83 3.40 2.35
CA VAL A 53 -12.78 4.42 2.60
C VAL A 53 -11.39 3.81 2.49
N PHE A 54 -11.17 2.62 3.05
CA PHE A 54 -9.91 1.88 2.90
C PHE A 54 -9.56 1.60 1.45
N ALA A 55 -10.53 1.09 0.68
CA ALA A 55 -10.35 0.80 -0.74
C ALA A 55 -10.00 2.06 -1.53
N LEU A 56 -10.75 3.15 -1.32
CA LEU A 56 -10.52 4.43 -2.01
C LEU A 56 -9.14 5.00 -1.67
N ALA A 57 -8.75 5.00 -0.40
CA ALA A 57 -7.43 5.47 0.03
C ALA A 57 -6.29 4.66 -0.62
N ASN A 58 -6.43 3.33 -0.68
CA ASN A 58 -5.46 2.46 -1.35
C ASN A 58 -5.37 2.75 -2.86
N VAL A 59 -6.51 2.86 -3.55
CA VAL A 59 -6.52 3.16 -4.99
C VAL A 59 -5.84 4.51 -5.25
N ILE A 60 -6.22 5.57 -4.55
CA ILE A 60 -5.64 6.91 -4.74
C ILE A 60 -4.13 6.88 -4.45
N ALA A 61 -3.71 6.31 -3.33
CA ALA A 61 -2.30 6.24 -2.96
C ALA A 61 -1.46 5.47 -3.98
N ASN A 62 -1.97 4.34 -4.47
CA ASN A 62 -1.28 3.53 -5.48
C ASN A 62 -1.23 4.23 -6.84
N LEU A 63 -2.32 4.84 -7.29
CA LEU A 63 -2.31 5.57 -8.57
C LEU A 63 -1.33 6.75 -8.53
N ILE A 64 -1.34 7.56 -7.47
CA ILE A 64 -0.38 8.68 -7.32
C ILE A 64 1.05 8.14 -7.21
N GLY A 65 1.28 7.16 -6.36
CA GLY A 65 2.61 6.60 -6.15
C GLY A 65 3.21 6.02 -7.43
N TRP A 66 2.50 5.12 -8.07
CA TRP A 66 3.05 4.37 -9.21
C TRP A 66 2.95 5.10 -10.55
N ILE A 67 1.94 5.95 -10.77
CA ILE A 67 1.80 6.66 -12.05
C ILE A 67 2.54 8.00 -12.04
N VAL A 68 2.77 8.59 -10.87
CA VAL A 68 3.42 9.91 -10.79
C VAL A 68 4.77 9.82 -10.09
N VAL A 69 4.80 9.38 -8.81
CA VAL A 69 6.02 9.44 -7.99
C VAL A 69 7.11 8.54 -8.55
N ALA A 70 6.84 7.27 -8.83
CA ALA A 70 7.83 6.33 -9.35
C ALA A 70 8.42 6.78 -10.70
N PRO A 71 7.60 7.10 -11.73
CA PRO A 71 8.14 7.57 -13.02
C PRO A 71 8.95 8.85 -12.92
N VAL A 72 8.52 9.81 -12.12
CA VAL A 72 9.27 11.06 -11.92
C VAL A 72 10.63 10.76 -11.28
N LEU A 73 10.69 9.93 -10.26
CA LEU A 73 11.94 9.52 -9.64
C LEU A 73 12.83 8.70 -10.59
N ASP A 74 12.26 7.82 -11.43
CA ASP A 74 13.01 7.07 -12.45
C ASP A 74 13.69 8.00 -13.44
N ILE A 75 13.00 9.04 -13.90
CA ILE A 75 13.57 10.02 -14.81
C ILE A 75 14.67 10.83 -14.11
N LEU A 76 14.44 11.26 -12.88
CA LEU A 76 15.38 12.12 -12.15
C LEU A 76 16.64 11.38 -11.68
N ILE A 77 16.51 10.13 -11.23
CA ILE A 77 17.61 9.35 -10.64
C ILE A 77 18.37 8.56 -11.72
N TYR A 78 17.65 7.97 -12.65
CA TYR A 78 18.22 7.00 -13.61
C TYR A 78 18.19 7.48 -15.07
N ALA A 79 17.66 8.68 -15.34
CA ALA A 79 17.47 9.22 -16.69
C ALA A 79 16.70 8.25 -17.62
N GLU A 80 15.76 7.49 -17.07
CA GLU A 80 14.96 6.53 -17.82
C GLU A 80 14.01 7.23 -18.81
N PRO A 81 13.74 6.61 -19.97
CA PRO A 81 12.83 7.20 -20.96
C PRO A 81 11.40 7.34 -20.42
N ALA A 82 10.84 8.55 -20.46
CA ALA A 82 9.53 8.86 -19.92
C ALA A 82 8.43 7.90 -20.38
N LYS A 83 8.36 7.60 -21.70
CA LYS A 83 7.35 6.68 -22.26
C LYS A 83 7.39 5.30 -21.59
N LYS A 84 8.58 4.78 -21.30
CA LYS A 84 8.79 3.48 -20.64
C LYS A 84 8.27 3.51 -19.20
N VAL A 85 8.74 4.47 -18.42
CA VAL A 85 8.45 4.50 -16.97
C VAL A 85 7.00 4.83 -16.67
N PHE A 86 6.35 5.70 -17.47
CA PHE A 86 4.92 5.94 -17.32
C PHE A 86 4.07 4.73 -17.70
N ALA A 87 4.43 3.97 -18.73
CA ALA A 87 3.74 2.72 -19.06
C ALA A 87 3.87 1.68 -17.93
N GLN A 88 5.07 1.52 -17.37
CA GLN A 88 5.31 0.65 -16.21
C GLN A 88 4.52 1.13 -14.98
N GLY A 89 4.52 2.43 -14.73
CA GLY A 89 3.80 3.05 -13.62
C GLY A 89 2.29 2.84 -13.69
N VAL A 90 1.69 2.95 -14.88
CA VAL A 90 0.25 2.66 -15.07
C VAL A 90 -0.05 1.19 -14.74
N PHE A 91 0.75 0.26 -15.27
CA PHE A 91 0.59 -1.16 -14.97
C PHE A 91 0.74 -1.45 -13.47
N ALA A 92 1.79 -0.91 -12.85
CA ALA A 92 2.03 -1.06 -11.41
C ALA A 92 0.90 -0.44 -10.57
N GLY A 93 0.44 0.75 -10.93
CA GLY A 93 -0.65 1.44 -10.23
C GLY A 93 -1.94 0.64 -10.21
N ILE A 94 -2.33 0.08 -11.34
CA ILE A 94 -3.53 -0.77 -11.45
C ILE A 94 -3.34 -2.07 -10.66
N SER A 95 -2.25 -2.79 -10.89
CA SER A 95 -1.99 -4.10 -10.27
C SER A 95 -1.90 -3.99 -8.75
N ASN A 96 -1.16 -3.01 -8.25
CA ASN A 96 -1.01 -2.79 -6.80
C ASN A 96 -2.32 -2.29 -6.17
N SER A 97 -3.13 -1.47 -6.86
CA SER A 97 -4.46 -1.07 -6.39
C SER A 97 -5.36 -2.27 -6.19
N ILE A 98 -5.45 -3.16 -7.18
CA ILE A 98 -6.27 -4.38 -7.10
C ILE A 98 -5.78 -5.26 -5.94
N THR A 99 -4.49 -5.53 -5.87
CA THR A 99 -3.90 -6.36 -4.82
C THR A 99 -4.12 -5.77 -3.43
N ALA A 100 -3.88 -4.48 -3.26
CA ALA A 100 -4.06 -3.80 -1.97
C ALA A 100 -5.53 -3.79 -1.51
N VAL A 101 -6.47 -3.58 -2.42
CA VAL A 101 -7.90 -3.59 -2.09
C VAL A 101 -8.38 -4.99 -1.78
N VAL A 102 -8.06 -5.99 -2.61
CA VAL A 102 -8.55 -7.36 -2.42
C VAL A 102 -7.82 -8.04 -1.27
N VAL A 103 -6.51 -8.21 -1.37
CA VAL A 103 -5.74 -8.94 -0.35
C VAL A 103 -5.66 -8.15 0.94
N GLY A 104 -5.33 -6.86 0.87
CA GLY A 104 -5.28 -5.98 2.03
C GLY A 104 -6.64 -5.88 2.73
N GLY A 105 -7.73 -5.73 1.98
CA GLY A 105 -9.09 -5.72 2.50
C GLY A 105 -9.47 -7.01 3.22
N LEU A 106 -9.14 -8.17 2.64
CA LEU A 106 -9.37 -9.47 3.29
C LEU A 106 -8.55 -9.63 4.58
N LEU A 107 -7.28 -9.19 4.58
CA LEU A 107 -6.43 -9.24 5.78
C LEU A 107 -6.96 -8.34 6.88
N VAL A 108 -7.41 -7.12 6.58
CA VAL A 108 -8.01 -6.22 7.56
C VAL A 108 -9.31 -6.80 8.12
N LEU A 109 -10.16 -7.37 7.27
CA LEU A 109 -11.39 -8.05 7.71
C LEU A 109 -11.11 -9.27 8.60
N ALA A 110 -10.08 -10.06 8.27
CA ALA A 110 -9.65 -11.18 9.10
C ALA A 110 -9.12 -10.68 10.45
N TYR A 111 -8.24 -9.67 10.43
CA TYR A 111 -7.67 -9.08 11.64
C TYR A 111 -8.75 -8.56 12.60
N THR A 112 -9.72 -7.80 12.10
CA THR A 112 -10.78 -7.24 12.94
C THR A 112 -11.69 -8.30 13.57
N LYS A 113 -11.76 -9.51 13.00
CA LYS A 113 -12.48 -10.63 13.60
C LYS A 113 -11.71 -11.30 14.75
N THR A 114 -10.39 -11.17 14.78
CA THR A 114 -9.54 -11.74 15.85
C THR A 114 -9.39 -10.85 17.06
N ILE A 115 -9.77 -9.55 16.95
CA ILE A 115 -9.69 -8.61 18.07
C ILE A 115 -10.82 -8.92 19.04
N ALA A 116 -10.46 -9.27 20.28
CA ALA A 116 -11.41 -9.41 21.37
C ALA A 116 -12.10 -8.06 21.62
N LYS A 117 -13.43 -8.04 21.65
CA LYS A 117 -14.16 -6.82 22.00
C LYS A 117 -13.76 -6.38 23.40
N LYS A 118 -13.45 -5.09 23.57
CA LYS A 118 -13.13 -4.51 24.86
C LYS A 118 -14.24 -4.85 25.88
N GLY A 119 -13.91 -5.52 26.97
CA GLY A 119 -14.87 -6.01 27.96
C GLY A 119 -15.45 -7.41 27.70
N SER A 120 -15.04 -8.13 26.67
CA SER A 120 -15.49 -9.51 26.43
C SER A 120 -14.84 -10.51 27.40
N LEU A 121 -13.69 -10.16 27.97
CA LEU A 121 -12.97 -10.98 28.95
C LEU A 121 -13.41 -10.72 30.40
N ASP A 122 -14.20 -9.69 30.65
CA ASP A 122 -14.70 -9.34 31.99
C ASP A 122 -15.97 -10.12 32.39
N LYS A 123 -16.39 -11.10 31.55
CA LYS A 123 -17.63 -11.88 31.76
C LYS A 123 -17.39 -13.35 32.12
N GLU A 124 -16.16 -13.73 32.37
CA GLU A 124 -15.79 -15.01 33.00
C GLU A 124 -15.32 -14.78 34.45
#